data_32c51349fcb2e34530a74e021c8dc0ec
#
_entry.id   32c51349fcb2e34530a74e021c8dc0ec
#
_cell.length_a   1.000
_cell.length_b   1.000
_cell.length_c   1.000
_cell.angle_alpha   90.00
_cell.angle_beta   90.00
_cell.angle_gamma   90.00
#
_symmetry.space_group_name_H-M   'P 1'
#
loop_
_entity.id
_entity.type
_entity.pdbx_description
1 polymer ?
#
loop_
_entity_poly.entity_id
_entity_poly.type
_entity_poly.pdbx_seq_one_letter_code
_entity_poly.pdbx_strand_id
1 'polypeptide(L)'
;MSKLRTETVTEVHHWNDALFSIKTTRDDGLRFRNGEFAMIGLAVDGRPLLRAYSIASPNYEDHLEFFSIKVQDGPLTSRLQHIKVGDELLVSKKPTGTLVLDDLLPGKHLYMLSTGTGLAPFLALARDPEVYERFDKIILVHGVRYADDLAYRDMFENELPNDEIFGEWFREKFIYYPTVTREEFRNQGRVTDLMKSGKLFEDIGLPPMNKDDDRV
;
A
#
# COMPACT_ATOMS: atom_id res chain seq x y z
N MET A 1 -30.13 -8.61 1.76
CA MET A 1 -29.13 -8.19 2.77
C MET A 1 -28.22 -7.15 2.14
N SER A 2 -27.92 -6.04 2.84
CA SER A 2 -26.99 -5.01 2.36
C SER A 2 -25.63 -5.62 2.00
N LYS A 3 -25.05 -5.23 0.85
CA LYS A 3 -23.70 -5.61 0.44
C LYS A 3 -22.61 -4.78 1.13
N LEU A 4 -23.03 -3.79 1.93
CA LEU A 4 -22.18 -2.85 2.65
C LEU A 4 -22.26 -3.08 4.16
N ARG A 5 -21.19 -2.71 4.84
CA ARG A 5 -21.07 -2.55 6.29
C ARG A 5 -20.76 -1.10 6.58
N THR A 6 -20.97 -0.71 7.82
CA THR A 6 -20.53 0.57 8.35
C THR A 6 -19.42 0.28 9.34
N GLU A 7 -18.24 0.88 9.12
CA GLU A 7 -17.11 0.84 10.03
C GLU A 7 -16.92 2.24 10.63
N THR A 8 -16.42 2.30 11.86
CA THR A 8 -16.16 3.57 12.54
C THR A 8 -14.70 3.98 12.30
N VAL A 9 -14.48 5.23 11.92
CA VAL A 9 -13.14 5.80 11.78
C VAL A 9 -12.47 5.91 13.15
N THR A 10 -11.30 5.31 13.31
CA THR A 10 -10.52 5.30 14.56
C THR A 10 -9.31 6.22 14.51
N GLU A 11 -8.78 6.46 13.31
CA GLU A 11 -7.63 7.34 13.10
C GLU A 11 -7.71 7.99 11.72
N VAL A 12 -7.29 9.25 11.62
CA VAL A 12 -7.04 9.95 10.35
C VAL A 12 -5.67 10.59 10.44
N HIS A 13 -4.79 10.27 9.50
CA HIS A 13 -3.46 10.84 9.41
C HIS A 13 -3.28 11.60 8.09
N HIS A 14 -2.98 12.88 8.15
CA HIS A 14 -2.64 13.70 7.00
C HIS A 14 -1.12 13.74 6.84
N TRP A 15 -0.61 13.07 5.81
CA TRP A 15 0.83 13.01 5.50
C TRP A 15 1.37 14.35 5.01
N ASN A 16 0.59 15.00 4.14
CA ASN A 16 0.85 16.33 3.61
C ASN A 16 -0.45 16.96 3.07
N ASP A 17 -0.37 18.03 2.30
CA ASP A 17 -1.54 18.69 1.71
C ASP A 17 -2.28 17.82 0.67
N ALA A 18 -1.63 16.79 0.12
CA ALA A 18 -2.17 15.94 -0.93
C ALA A 18 -2.56 14.52 -0.46
N LEU A 19 -1.97 14.01 0.62
CA LEU A 19 -2.05 12.61 1.02
C LEU A 19 -2.59 12.43 2.44
N PHE A 20 -3.40 11.40 2.65
CA PHE A 20 -3.90 11.02 3.96
C PHE A 20 -4.20 9.53 4.04
N SER A 21 -4.25 8.99 5.24
CA SER A 21 -4.70 7.64 5.52
C SER A 21 -5.80 7.64 6.57
N ILE A 22 -6.64 6.60 6.53
CA ILE A 22 -7.77 6.40 7.42
C ILE A 22 -7.66 5.00 8.00
N LYS A 23 -7.74 4.87 9.34
CA LYS A 23 -7.99 3.59 10.00
C LYS A 23 -9.43 3.53 10.48
N THR A 24 -10.01 2.34 10.42
CA THR A 24 -11.37 2.08 10.89
C THR A 24 -11.41 0.82 11.74
N THR A 25 -12.51 0.64 12.47
CA THR A 25 -12.85 -0.68 12.99
C THR A 25 -12.90 -1.69 11.85
N ARG A 26 -12.88 -2.96 12.20
CA ARG A 26 -13.03 -4.08 11.28
C ARG A 26 -14.02 -5.08 11.85
N ASP A 27 -15.06 -5.39 11.09
CA ASP A 27 -15.99 -6.46 11.45
C ASP A 27 -15.26 -7.81 11.56
N ASP A 28 -15.43 -8.52 12.66
CA ASP A 28 -14.78 -9.82 12.95
C ASP A 28 -15.01 -10.89 11.88
N GLY A 29 -16.07 -10.77 11.11
CA GLY A 29 -16.38 -11.70 10.00
C GLY A 29 -15.77 -11.28 8.67
N LEU A 30 -15.09 -10.14 8.57
CA LEU A 30 -14.44 -9.70 7.33
C LEU A 30 -13.16 -10.51 7.10
N ARG A 31 -13.10 -11.22 5.97
CA ARG A 31 -11.91 -11.96 5.54
C ARG A 31 -11.44 -11.40 4.20
N PHE A 32 -10.14 -11.22 4.07
CA PHE A 32 -9.49 -10.79 2.82
C PHE A 32 -8.05 -11.32 2.77
N ARG A 33 -7.49 -11.34 1.57
CA ARG A 33 -6.08 -11.62 1.33
C ARG A 33 -5.32 -10.29 1.19
N ASN A 34 -4.08 -10.25 1.67
CA ASN A 34 -3.23 -9.09 1.48
C ASN A 34 -3.08 -8.78 -0.01
N GLY A 35 -3.27 -7.50 -0.37
CA GLY A 35 -3.31 -7.02 -1.76
C GLY A 35 -4.72 -6.84 -2.35
N GLU A 36 -5.77 -7.40 -1.73
CA GLU A 36 -7.15 -7.15 -2.15
C GLU A 36 -7.60 -5.70 -1.83
N PHE A 37 -8.65 -5.27 -2.50
CA PHE A 37 -9.31 -3.98 -2.29
C PHE A 37 -10.76 -4.16 -1.80
N ALA A 38 -11.28 -3.12 -1.16
CA ALA A 38 -12.70 -2.99 -0.82
C ALA A 38 -13.31 -1.77 -1.51
N MET A 39 -14.61 -1.80 -1.77
CA MET A 39 -15.36 -0.59 -2.10
C MET A 39 -15.60 0.16 -0.80
N ILE A 40 -15.10 1.38 -0.69
CA ILE A 40 -15.34 2.24 0.47
C ILE A 40 -15.93 3.57 0.07
N GLY A 41 -16.60 4.24 1.00
CA GLY A 41 -17.13 5.57 0.76
C GLY A 41 -18.09 6.07 1.83
N LEU A 42 -18.90 7.04 1.43
CA LEU A 42 -19.79 7.79 2.30
C LEU A 42 -21.24 7.72 1.80
N ALA A 43 -22.18 7.88 2.70
CA ALA A 43 -23.58 8.15 2.33
C ALA A 43 -23.71 9.63 1.93
N VAL A 44 -24.09 9.88 0.67
CA VAL A 44 -24.30 11.22 0.13
C VAL A 44 -25.76 11.28 -0.35
N ASP A 45 -26.54 12.21 0.16
CA ASP A 45 -27.97 12.36 -0.16
C ASP A 45 -28.75 11.03 -0.03
N GLY A 46 -28.45 10.27 1.03
CA GLY A 46 -29.07 8.98 1.31
C GLY A 46 -28.63 7.83 0.40
N ARG A 47 -27.63 8.03 -0.46
CA ARG A 47 -27.09 7.02 -1.38
C ARG A 47 -25.61 6.77 -1.14
N PRO A 48 -25.13 5.51 -1.25
CA PRO A 48 -23.71 5.22 -1.11
C PRO A 48 -22.93 5.74 -2.32
N LEU A 49 -21.92 6.57 -2.06
CA LEU A 49 -20.90 6.99 -3.01
C LEU A 49 -19.61 6.23 -2.71
N LEU A 50 -19.27 5.26 -3.54
CA LEU A 50 -18.19 4.30 -3.30
C LEU A 50 -17.11 4.37 -4.36
N ARG A 51 -15.87 4.06 -3.97
CA ARG A 51 -14.73 3.81 -4.86
C ARG A 51 -13.91 2.63 -4.34
N ALA A 52 -13.18 1.98 -5.25
CA ALA A 52 -12.25 0.91 -4.91
C ALA A 52 -11.02 1.49 -4.22
N TYR A 53 -10.66 0.91 -3.07
CA TYR A 53 -9.46 1.22 -2.30
C TYR A 53 -8.77 -0.06 -1.88
N SER A 54 -7.50 -0.20 -2.21
CA SER A 54 -6.69 -1.29 -1.68
C SER A 54 -6.62 -1.22 -0.16
N ILE A 55 -6.74 -2.37 0.49
CA ILE A 55 -6.61 -2.47 1.94
C ILE A 55 -5.12 -2.41 2.27
N ALA A 56 -4.74 -1.40 3.03
CA ALA A 56 -3.34 -1.14 3.40
C ALA A 56 -2.91 -1.87 4.68
N SER A 57 -3.87 -2.19 5.57
CA SER A 57 -3.59 -3.03 6.75
C SER A 57 -3.43 -4.50 6.37
N PRO A 58 -2.51 -5.24 7.01
CA PRO A 58 -2.43 -6.69 6.87
C PRO A 58 -3.71 -7.40 7.33
N ASN A 59 -3.95 -8.58 6.80
CA ASN A 59 -5.17 -9.34 7.07
C ASN A 59 -5.28 -9.90 8.49
N TYR A 60 -4.21 -9.88 9.28
CA TYR A 60 -4.20 -10.29 10.68
C TYR A 60 -4.48 -9.15 11.67
N GLU A 61 -4.44 -7.89 11.21
CA GLU A 61 -4.76 -6.74 12.04
C GLU A 61 -6.27 -6.67 12.35
N ASP A 62 -6.63 -6.10 13.49
CA ASP A 62 -8.00 -5.93 13.95
C ASP A 62 -8.70 -4.67 13.41
N HIS A 63 -8.02 -3.94 12.54
CA HIS A 63 -8.51 -2.73 11.88
C HIS A 63 -8.35 -2.80 10.36
N LEU A 64 -9.02 -1.88 9.66
CA LEU A 64 -8.77 -1.62 8.25
C LEU A 64 -8.05 -0.30 8.09
N GLU A 65 -7.09 -0.25 7.18
CA GLU A 65 -6.39 0.97 6.80
C GLU A 65 -6.53 1.22 5.29
N PHE A 66 -6.75 2.48 4.92
CA PHE A 66 -6.87 2.93 3.55
C PHE A 66 -6.00 4.15 3.33
N PHE A 67 -5.24 4.18 2.24
CA PHE A 67 -4.38 5.29 1.84
C PHE A 67 -4.95 6.01 0.63
N SER A 68 -5.06 7.33 0.69
CA SER A 68 -5.78 8.15 -0.28
C SER A 68 -5.06 9.44 -0.63
N ILE A 69 -5.38 9.93 -1.84
CA ILE A 69 -5.00 11.26 -2.30
C ILE A 69 -6.19 12.22 -2.17
N LYS A 70 -5.92 13.49 -1.82
CA LYS A 70 -6.91 14.57 -1.78
C LYS A 70 -7.10 15.14 -3.19
N VAL A 71 -8.19 14.77 -3.86
CA VAL A 71 -8.58 15.36 -5.14
C VAL A 71 -9.72 16.33 -4.89
N GLN A 72 -9.47 17.62 -5.08
CA GLN A 72 -10.43 18.69 -4.73
C GLN A 72 -11.78 18.53 -5.42
N ASP A 73 -11.80 18.19 -6.70
CA ASP A 73 -13.01 18.01 -7.50
C ASP A 73 -13.45 16.53 -7.60
N GLY A 74 -12.79 15.63 -6.88
CA GLY A 74 -13.14 14.22 -6.86
C GLY A 74 -14.46 13.98 -6.12
N PRO A 75 -15.45 13.28 -6.70
CA PRO A 75 -16.78 13.12 -6.07
C PRO A 75 -16.72 12.58 -4.65
N LEU A 76 -15.87 11.60 -4.37
CA LEU A 76 -15.69 11.01 -3.04
C LEU A 76 -14.57 11.71 -2.27
N THR A 77 -13.38 11.87 -2.86
CA THR A 77 -12.19 12.34 -2.13
C THR A 77 -12.31 13.77 -1.63
N SER A 78 -13.07 14.65 -2.33
CA SER A 78 -13.39 16.00 -1.85
C SER A 78 -14.12 16.00 -0.50
N ARG A 79 -14.84 14.92 -0.18
CA ARG A 79 -15.57 14.72 1.08
C ARG A 79 -14.74 13.87 2.04
N LEU A 80 -14.18 12.77 1.57
CA LEU A 80 -13.43 11.80 2.36
C LEU A 80 -12.24 12.43 3.07
N GLN A 81 -11.56 13.42 2.46
CA GLN A 81 -10.46 14.16 3.08
C GLN A 81 -10.85 14.92 4.37
N HIS A 82 -12.13 15.13 4.62
CA HIS A 82 -12.65 15.82 5.81
C HIS A 82 -13.23 14.88 6.86
N ILE A 83 -13.11 13.55 6.63
CA ILE A 83 -13.59 12.55 7.59
C ILE A 83 -12.81 12.67 8.90
N LYS A 84 -13.46 12.37 10.01
CA LYS A 84 -12.90 12.51 11.36
C LYS A 84 -13.06 11.21 12.13
N VAL A 85 -12.28 11.09 13.18
CA VAL A 85 -12.44 10.02 14.17
C VAL A 85 -13.87 10.04 14.74
N GLY A 86 -14.51 8.89 14.74
CA GLY A 86 -15.91 8.70 15.12
C GLY A 86 -16.92 8.76 13.97
N ASP A 87 -16.52 9.21 12.78
CA ASP A 87 -17.38 9.21 11.60
C ASP A 87 -17.55 7.77 11.07
N GLU A 88 -18.61 7.59 10.28
CA GLU A 88 -18.93 6.32 9.63
C GLU A 88 -18.32 6.23 8.22
N LEU A 89 -17.67 5.12 7.92
CA LEU A 89 -17.20 4.75 6.59
C LEU A 89 -17.96 3.52 6.09
N LEU A 90 -18.55 3.60 4.91
CA LEU A 90 -19.15 2.45 4.25
C LEU A 90 -18.06 1.57 3.64
N VAL A 91 -18.11 0.26 3.90
CA VAL A 91 -17.15 -0.73 3.41
C VAL A 91 -17.88 -1.91 2.81
N SER A 92 -17.45 -2.42 1.65
CA SER A 92 -18.03 -3.62 1.06
C SER A 92 -17.75 -4.86 1.90
N LYS A 93 -18.74 -5.75 2.01
CA LYS A 93 -18.62 -7.02 2.77
C LYS A 93 -17.68 -8.04 2.12
N LYS A 94 -17.37 -7.87 0.85
CA LYS A 94 -16.55 -8.78 0.06
C LYS A 94 -15.42 -7.97 -0.58
N PRO A 95 -14.23 -7.96 0.03
CA PRO A 95 -13.00 -7.56 -0.66
C PRO A 95 -12.75 -8.46 -1.87
N THR A 96 -12.01 -7.95 -2.83
CA THR A 96 -11.68 -8.67 -4.07
C THR A 96 -10.40 -8.09 -4.67
N GLY A 97 -9.83 -8.75 -5.65
CA GLY A 97 -8.62 -8.33 -6.36
C GLY A 97 -7.77 -9.52 -6.73
N THR A 98 -6.83 -9.29 -7.62
CA THR A 98 -5.90 -10.30 -8.14
C THR A 98 -4.43 -10.00 -7.82
N LEU A 99 -4.16 -8.88 -7.12
CA LEU A 99 -2.81 -8.54 -6.67
C LEU A 99 -2.54 -9.27 -5.34
N VAL A 100 -2.55 -10.60 -5.40
CA VAL A 100 -2.41 -11.49 -4.25
C VAL A 100 -1.31 -12.53 -4.50
N LEU A 101 -0.67 -12.99 -3.43
CA LEU A 101 0.41 -13.97 -3.54
C LEU A 101 -0.02 -15.28 -4.21
N ASP A 102 -1.27 -15.69 -4.03
CA ASP A 102 -1.81 -16.93 -4.59
C ASP A 102 -1.75 -16.99 -6.12
N ASP A 103 -1.80 -15.82 -6.77
CA ASP A 103 -1.78 -15.70 -8.24
C ASP A 103 -0.34 -15.64 -8.80
N LEU A 104 0.68 -15.57 -7.94
CA LEU A 104 2.08 -15.56 -8.35
C LEU A 104 2.66 -16.97 -8.46
N LEU A 105 3.36 -17.22 -9.56
CA LEU A 105 4.19 -18.42 -9.71
C LEU A 105 5.38 -18.38 -8.72
N PRO A 106 6.00 -19.53 -8.40
CA PRO A 106 7.23 -19.55 -7.61
C PRO A 106 8.33 -18.70 -8.27
N GLY A 107 9.12 -18.00 -7.47
CA GLY A 107 10.24 -17.17 -7.89
C GLY A 107 11.17 -16.86 -6.72
N LYS A 108 12.30 -16.22 -7.01
CA LYS A 108 13.29 -15.83 -5.99
C LYS A 108 13.07 -14.42 -5.48
N HIS A 109 12.70 -13.51 -6.37
CA HIS A 109 12.55 -12.09 -6.04
C HIS A 109 11.14 -11.61 -6.33
N LEU A 110 10.60 -10.80 -5.43
CA LEU A 110 9.32 -10.10 -5.62
C LEU A 110 9.57 -8.61 -5.80
N TYR A 111 9.15 -8.07 -6.94
CA TYR A 111 9.19 -6.64 -7.22
C TYR A 111 7.80 -6.03 -7.04
N MET A 112 7.66 -5.16 -6.05
CA MET A 112 6.47 -4.37 -5.78
C MET A 112 6.70 -2.95 -6.33
N LEU A 113 6.14 -2.66 -7.50
CA LEU A 113 6.37 -1.41 -8.23
C LEU A 113 5.21 -0.43 -7.97
N SER A 114 5.42 0.58 -7.15
CA SER A 114 4.39 1.54 -6.78
C SER A 114 4.68 2.96 -7.26
N THR A 115 3.60 3.69 -7.54
CA THR A 115 3.64 5.14 -7.72
C THR A 115 2.51 5.77 -6.91
N GLY A 116 2.85 6.82 -6.14
CA GLY A 116 1.88 7.53 -5.30
C GLY A 116 1.08 6.59 -4.38
N THR A 117 -0.24 6.73 -4.37
CA THR A 117 -1.14 5.90 -3.54
C THR A 117 -1.27 4.44 -4.00
N GLY A 118 -0.69 4.06 -5.15
CA GLY A 118 -0.49 2.67 -5.54
C GLY A 118 0.40 1.87 -4.57
N LEU A 119 1.00 2.55 -3.60
CA LEU A 119 1.68 1.92 -2.47
C LEU A 119 0.75 1.08 -1.58
N ALA A 120 -0.53 1.44 -1.49
CA ALA A 120 -1.46 0.88 -0.50
C ALA A 120 -1.49 -0.66 -0.42
N PRO A 121 -1.65 -1.44 -1.50
CA PRO A 121 -1.65 -2.90 -1.40
C PRO A 121 -0.31 -3.47 -0.91
N PHE A 122 0.79 -2.79 -1.23
CA PHE A 122 2.13 -3.20 -0.84
C PHE A 122 2.44 -2.93 0.64
N LEU A 123 1.70 -2.03 1.30
CA LEU A 123 1.77 -1.85 2.76
C LEU A 123 1.32 -3.11 3.51
N ALA A 124 0.28 -3.77 3.03
CA ALA A 124 -0.18 -5.04 3.58
C ALA A 124 0.80 -6.19 3.25
N LEU A 125 1.24 -6.29 1.98
CA LEU A 125 2.16 -7.34 1.55
C LEU A 125 3.55 -7.23 2.19
N ALA A 126 4.08 -6.03 2.42
CA ALA A 126 5.37 -5.82 3.09
C ALA A 126 5.38 -6.30 4.55
N ARG A 127 4.20 -6.47 5.16
CA ARG A 127 4.01 -6.97 6.52
C ARG A 127 3.44 -8.39 6.54
N ASP A 128 3.38 -9.08 5.41
CA ASP A 128 2.87 -10.45 5.29
C ASP A 128 4.01 -11.47 5.49
N PRO A 129 3.97 -12.31 6.53
CA PRO A 129 4.98 -13.35 6.75
C PRO A 129 5.20 -14.26 5.54
N GLU A 130 4.14 -14.60 4.81
CA GLU A 130 4.20 -15.49 3.65
C GLU A 130 5.10 -14.91 2.54
N VAL A 131 5.16 -13.59 2.38
CA VAL A 131 6.08 -12.93 1.44
C VAL A 131 7.54 -13.30 1.73
N TYR A 132 7.91 -13.27 3.02
CA TYR A 132 9.29 -13.57 3.45
C TYR A 132 9.61 -15.06 3.42
N GLU A 133 8.63 -15.93 3.52
CA GLU A 133 8.79 -17.38 3.35
C GLU A 133 9.00 -17.75 1.88
N ARG A 134 8.31 -17.06 0.96
CA ARG A 134 8.28 -17.40 -0.47
C ARG A 134 9.43 -16.81 -1.28
N PHE A 135 9.98 -15.67 -0.87
CA PHE A 135 10.96 -14.93 -1.66
C PHE A 135 12.27 -14.72 -0.91
N ASP A 136 13.38 -14.76 -1.64
CA ASP A 136 14.72 -14.48 -1.12
C ASP A 136 14.96 -12.98 -0.98
N LYS A 137 14.41 -12.18 -1.92
CA LYS A 137 14.44 -10.71 -1.88
C LYS A 137 13.08 -10.13 -2.24
N ILE A 138 12.71 -9.08 -1.53
CA ILE A 138 11.48 -8.32 -1.72
C ILE A 138 11.89 -6.87 -2.00
N ILE A 139 11.60 -6.37 -3.18
CA ILE A 139 12.00 -5.04 -3.64
C ILE A 139 10.75 -4.18 -3.75
N LEU A 140 10.61 -3.18 -2.87
CA LEU A 140 9.57 -2.17 -2.97
C LEU A 140 10.12 -0.90 -3.60
N VAL A 141 9.72 -0.63 -4.83
CA VAL A 141 10.01 0.64 -5.50
C VAL A 141 8.86 1.59 -5.24
N HIS A 142 9.14 2.69 -4.53
CA HIS A 142 8.15 3.71 -4.18
C HIS A 142 8.44 5.01 -4.94
N GLY A 143 7.81 5.19 -6.09
CA GLY A 143 7.96 6.37 -6.96
C GLY A 143 6.97 7.47 -6.61
N VAL A 144 7.48 8.68 -6.36
CA VAL A 144 6.67 9.87 -6.07
C VAL A 144 7.18 11.09 -6.83
N ARG A 145 6.45 12.20 -6.73
CA ARG A 145 6.86 13.46 -7.34
C ARG A 145 7.86 14.22 -6.48
N TYR A 146 7.57 14.36 -5.21
CA TYR A 146 8.37 15.10 -4.22
C TYR A 146 8.66 14.21 -3.03
N ALA A 147 9.74 14.47 -2.29
CA ALA A 147 10.12 13.69 -1.12
C ALA A 147 9.06 13.74 0.00
N ASP A 148 8.33 14.84 0.10
CA ASP A 148 7.20 15.01 1.01
C ASP A 148 6.00 14.08 0.70
N ASP A 149 5.94 13.54 -0.52
CA ASP A 149 4.94 12.54 -0.93
C ASP A 149 5.30 11.11 -0.50
N LEU A 150 6.48 10.88 0.10
CA LEU A 150 6.94 9.57 0.58
C LEU A 150 6.25 9.19 1.91
N ALA A 151 4.92 9.09 1.89
CA ALA A 151 4.15 8.57 3.01
C ALA A 151 4.66 7.18 3.41
N TYR A 152 4.57 6.83 4.69
CA TYR A 152 5.07 5.57 5.27
C TYR A 152 6.59 5.33 5.13
N ARG A 153 7.36 6.33 4.71
CA ARG A 153 8.81 6.18 4.58
C ARG A 153 9.46 5.74 5.90
N ASP A 154 9.06 6.36 6.99
CA ASP A 154 9.61 6.05 8.33
C ASP A 154 9.31 4.61 8.74
N MET A 155 8.13 4.09 8.41
CA MET A 155 7.78 2.68 8.63
C MET A 155 8.78 1.74 7.95
N PHE A 156 9.14 1.99 6.69
CA PHE A 156 10.08 1.13 5.95
C PHE A 156 11.55 1.34 6.36
N GLU A 157 11.94 2.56 6.73
CA GLU A 157 13.34 2.88 7.03
C GLU A 157 13.69 2.65 8.51
N ASN A 158 12.72 2.79 9.43
CA ASN A 158 12.98 2.75 10.86
C ASN A 158 12.10 1.76 11.64
N GLU A 159 10.77 1.73 11.43
CA GLU A 159 9.89 0.91 12.26
C GLU A 159 10.06 -0.58 11.96
N LEU A 160 9.81 -1.02 10.73
CA LEU A 160 9.89 -2.44 10.34
C LEU A 160 11.29 -3.06 10.52
N PRO A 161 12.40 -2.37 10.21
CA PRO A 161 13.73 -2.92 10.49
C PRO A 161 14.02 -3.15 11.98
N ASN A 162 13.34 -2.45 12.87
CA ASN A 162 13.50 -2.55 14.32
C ASN A 162 12.36 -3.28 15.01
N ASP A 163 11.40 -3.82 14.25
CA ASP A 163 10.30 -4.61 14.78
C ASP A 163 10.83 -5.90 15.46
N GLU A 164 10.27 -6.26 16.62
CA GLU A 164 10.73 -7.40 17.42
C GLU A 164 10.48 -8.74 16.74
N ILE A 165 9.45 -8.84 15.89
CA ILE A 165 9.04 -10.07 15.21
C ILE A 165 9.56 -10.10 13.77
N PHE A 166 9.34 -9.03 13.04
CA PHE A 166 9.63 -8.92 11.61
C PHE A 166 11.02 -8.41 11.28
N GLY A 167 11.66 -7.69 12.19
CA GLY A 167 12.85 -6.90 11.90
C GLY A 167 14.01 -7.68 11.33
N GLU A 168 14.23 -8.93 11.76
CA GLU A 168 15.31 -9.77 11.22
C GLU A 168 15.05 -10.11 9.74
N TRP A 169 13.86 -10.64 9.42
CA TRP A 169 13.47 -10.96 8.04
C TRP A 169 13.48 -9.73 7.15
N PHE A 170 12.99 -8.62 7.67
CA PHE A 170 12.95 -7.36 6.95
C PHE A 170 14.36 -6.87 6.58
N ARG A 171 15.29 -6.81 7.54
CA ARG A 171 16.69 -6.41 7.27
C ARG A 171 17.39 -7.33 6.29
N GLU A 172 17.11 -8.63 6.34
CA GLU A 172 17.76 -9.62 5.48
C GLU A 172 17.22 -9.58 4.04
N LYS A 173 15.91 -9.46 3.86
CA LYS A 173 15.25 -9.73 2.58
C LYS A 173 14.65 -8.51 1.90
N PHE A 174 14.26 -7.47 2.65
CA PHE A 174 13.50 -6.35 2.12
C PHE A 174 14.41 -5.21 1.64
N ILE A 175 14.15 -4.72 0.44
CA ILE A 175 14.83 -3.56 -0.15
C ILE A 175 13.79 -2.48 -0.41
N TYR A 176 13.83 -1.40 0.36
CA TYR A 176 13.03 -0.21 0.12
C TYR A 176 13.77 0.75 -0.78
N TYR A 177 13.22 0.99 -1.98
CA TYR A 177 13.81 1.87 -3.00
C TYR A 177 12.85 3.05 -3.29
N PRO A 178 12.86 4.13 -2.46
CA PRO A 178 12.12 5.34 -2.76
C PRO A 178 12.81 6.10 -3.88
N THR A 179 12.02 6.61 -4.84
CA THR A 179 12.51 7.45 -5.94
C THR A 179 11.62 8.66 -6.16
N VAL A 180 12.24 9.81 -6.45
CA VAL A 180 11.59 11.10 -6.61
C VAL A 180 11.82 11.63 -8.02
N THR A 181 10.81 12.29 -8.62
CA THR A 181 10.90 12.69 -10.02
C THR A 181 11.05 14.19 -10.25
N ARG A 182 10.76 15.05 -9.26
CA ARG A 182 10.68 16.51 -9.45
C ARG A 182 11.60 17.35 -8.58
N GLU A 183 12.46 16.71 -7.80
CA GLU A 183 13.48 17.38 -6.99
C GLU A 183 14.68 16.47 -6.80
N GLU A 184 15.79 17.00 -6.28
CA GLU A 184 16.96 16.19 -5.93
C GLU A 184 16.65 15.25 -4.79
N PHE A 185 17.02 13.98 -4.97
CA PHE A 185 16.85 12.93 -3.98
C PHE A 185 17.89 11.83 -4.22
N ARG A 186 18.13 10.97 -3.19
CA ARG A 186 19.12 9.88 -3.28
C ARG A 186 18.92 8.96 -4.49
N ASN A 187 17.64 8.69 -4.86
CA ASN A 187 17.29 8.01 -6.10
C ASN A 187 16.34 8.92 -6.87
N GLN A 188 16.72 9.32 -8.07
CA GLN A 188 15.96 10.26 -8.87
C GLN A 188 15.59 9.65 -10.22
N GLY A 189 14.31 9.69 -10.55
CA GLY A 189 13.78 9.24 -11.84
C GLY A 189 12.47 8.49 -11.73
N ARG A 190 11.85 8.24 -12.89
CA ARG A 190 10.65 7.40 -12.96
C ARG A 190 11.04 5.93 -12.80
N VAL A 191 10.19 5.17 -12.14
CA VAL A 191 10.38 3.72 -11.95
C VAL A 191 10.70 3.02 -13.27
N THR A 192 9.93 3.29 -14.32
CA THR A 192 10.12 2.70 -15.65
C THR A 192 11.45 3.07 -16.31
N ASP A 193 11.94 4.28 -16.09
CA ASP A 193 13.20 4.75 -16.67
C ASP A 193 14.40 4.15 -15.92
N LEU A 194 14.31 4.06 -14.59
CA LEU A 194 15.31 3.39 -13.75
C LEU A 194 15.44 1.90 -14.07
N MET A 195 14.31 1.23 -14.36
CA MET A 195 14.31 -0.17 -14.79
C MET A 195 14.95 -0.32 -16.19
N LYS A 196 14.53 0.50 -17.18
CA LYS A 196 15.02 0.43 -18.56
C LYS A 196 16.50 0.74 -18.68
N SER A 197 17.00 1.69 -17.89
CA SER A 197 18.44 2.04 -17.88
C SER A 197 19.30 1.01 -17.14
N GLY A 198 18.68 0.11 -16.38
CA GLY A 198 19.40 -0.83 -15.52
C GLY A 198 19.81 -0.25 -14.16
N LYS A 199 19.64 1.07 -13.97
CA LYS A 199 20.08 1.75 -12.74
C LYS A 199 19.44 1.18 -11.47
N LEU A 200 18.15 0.83 -11.52
CA LEU A 200 17.48 0.20 -10.37
C LEU A 200 18.24 -1.06 -9.92
N PHE A 201 18.57 -1.92 -10.86
CA PHE A 201 19.22 -3.21 -10.57
C PHE A 201 20.65 -3.02 -10.07
N GLU A 202 21.37 -2.07 -10.64
CA GLU A 202 22.72 -1.70 -10.18
C GLU A 202 22.68 -1.19 -8.74
N ASP A 203 21.75 -0.26 -8.43
CA ASP A 203 21.63 0.35 -7.11
C ASP A 203 21.25 -0.66 -6.02
N ILE A 204 20.42 -1.67 -6.33
CA ILE A 204 20.00 -2.71 -5.37
C ILE A 204 20.90 -3.95 -5.37
N GLY A 205 21.90 -4.00 -6.26
CA GLY A 205 22.88 -5.10 -6.34
C GLY A 205 22.30 -6.42 -6.85
N LEU A 206 21.25 -6.37 -7.69
CA LEU A 206 20.62 -7.53 -8.30
C LEU A 206 20.80 -7.51 -9.83
N PRO A 207 20.78 -8.68 -10.51
CA PRO A 207 20.80 -8.71 -11.97
C PRO A 207 19.52 -8.09 -12.56
N PRO A 208 19.50 -7.69 -13.83
CA PRO A 208 18.28 -7.30 -14.52
C PRO A 208 17.19 -8.37 -14.40
N MET A 209 15.93 -7.93 -14.30
CA MET A 209 14.81 -8.84 -14.14
C MET A 209 14.73 -9.90 -15.24
N ASN A 210 14.41 -11.11 -14.84
CA ASN A 210 14.15 -12.23 -15.71
C ASN A 210 12.89 -13.00 -15.27
N LYS A 211 12.25 -13.69 -16.22
CA LYS A 211 10.98 -14.40 -16.00
C LYS A 211 11.10 -15.65 -15.14
N ASP A 212 12.31 -16.19 -14.97
CA ASP A 212 12.52 -17.45 -14.27
C ASP A 212 12.62 -17.21 -12.76
N ASP A 213 13.29 -16.13 -12.34
CA ASP A 213 13.55 -15.81 -10.94
C ASP A 213 12.61 -14.72 -10.35
N ASP A 214 12.10 -13.82 -11.19
CA ASP A 214 11.44 -12.59 -10.72
C ASP A 214 9.93 -12.59 -10.91
N ARG A 215 9.23 -12.00 -9.95
CA ARG A 215 7.77 -11.77 -9.95
C ARG A 215 7.48 -10.30 -9.74
N VAL A 216 6.39 -9.82 -10.37
CA VAL A 216 5.95 -8.42 -10.31
C VAL A 216 4.46 -8.37 -10.02
#